data_75f42eae6f8255901a0e5a4bb60792b4
#
_entry.id   75f42eae6f8255901a0e5a4bb60792b4
#
_cell.length_a   1.000
_cell.length_b   1.000
_cell.length_c   1.000
_cell.angle_alpha   90.00
_cell.angle_beta   90.00
_cell.angle_gamma   90.00
#
_symmetry.space_group_name_H-M   'P 1'
#
loop_
_entity.id
_entity.type
_entity.pdbx_description
1 polymer ?
#
loop_
_entity_poly.entity_id
_entity_poly.type
_entity_poly.pdbx_seq_one_letter_code
_entity_poly.pdbx_strand_id
1 'polypeptide(L)'
;MNEGQFYALPQSPQTFKQLLMVGGMDKYFQIVKCFRDEDLRADRQPEFTQIDCEMTFVEQEDILNTFEGLTRHLIKEINGVELSEFPRMTFDEAMKRYGNDKPDIRFGMEFGELNDVAQHKDFKVFNAAELVVGIAIPGGNSYSRKEIDKLIDWVKRPQIGALGMVYVRCNEDGTYKSSVDKFYDQNDLANWAEKTEAKSGDLICVLSGQTSKVRAQLSALRMELAERLGLRNPKEFAPLWVTDFPLLEWDEDTQRYHAMHHPFTAPKPEDIKLLDTDPGAVKANAYDLVLNGNEIGGGSIRIHDKETQALMFNHLGFTEEEAKAQFGFLMNAFEYGAPPHGGIAFGLDRLVAILGGQETIRDFIAFPKNNSGRDVMIDAPAPIANDQLDELGLKTK
;
A
#
# COMPACT_ATOMS: atom_id res chain seq x y z
N MET A 1 -23.65 -22.32 27.10
CA MET A 1 -22.82 -21.27 26.49
C MET A 1 -23.25 -19.93 27.04
N ASN A 2 -22.46 -18.89 26.84
CA ASN A 2 -22.75 -17.57 27.43
C ASN A 2 -23.69 -16.80 26.54
N GLU A 3 -24.93 -16.57 26.96
CA GLU A 3 -25.93 -15.81 26.20
C GLU A 3 -25.46 -14.39 25.99
N GLY A 4 -25.66 -13.88 24.78
CA GLY A 4 -25.24 -12.50 24.36
C GLY A 4 -23.74 -12.31 24.20
N GLN A 5 -22.92 -13.38 24.26
CA GLN A 5 -21.47 -13.33 24.06
C GLN A 5 -21.06 -14.12 22.81
N PHE A 6 -20.10 -13.58 22.05
CA PHE A 6 -19.68 -14.12 20.75
C PHE A 6 -18.15 -14.20 20.68
N TYR A 7 -17.65 -15.18 19.95
CA TYR A 7 -16.27 -15.20 19.50
C TYR A 7 -16.17 -14.41 18.17
N ALA A 8 -15.23 -13.47 18.10
CA ALA A 8 -14.89 -12.83 16.84
C ALA A 8 -14.05 -13.76 15.95
N LEU A 9 -14.29 -13.75 14.66
CA LEU A 9 -13.35 -14.33 13.70
C LEU A 9 -12.07 -13.48 13.69
N PRO A 10 -10.86 -14.10 13.74
CA PRO A 10 -9.61 -13.35 13.85
C PRO A 10 -9.31 -12.58 12.56
N GLN A 11 -9.02 -11.29 12.67
CA GLN A 11 -8.51 -10.48 11.57
C GLN A 11 -7.00 -10.71 11.36
N SER A 12 -6.28 -10.96 12.44
CA SER A 12 -4.89 -11.38 12.52
C SER A 12 -4.58 -11.90 13.92
N PRO A 13 -3.51 -12.68 14.14
CA PRO A 13 -3.11 -13.14 15.48
C PRO A 13 -2.28 -12.10 16.27
N GLN A 14 -2.37 -10.79 15.95
CA GLN A 14 -1.49 -9.74 16.47
C GLN A 14 -1.41 -9.71 18.00
N THR A 15 -2.54 -9.70 18.70
CA THR A 15 -2.54 -9.63 20.17
C THR A 15 -1.96 -10.86 20.82
N PHE A 16 -2.24 -12.04 20.26
CA PHE A 16 -1.72 -13.30 20.79
C PHE A 16 -0.21 -13.44 20.62
N LYS A 17 0.32 -13.08 19.44
CA LYS A 17 1.77 -13.17 19.22
C LYS A 17 2.55 -12.20 20.10
N GLN A 18 2.03 -10.98 20.35
CA GLN A 18 2.64 -10.06 21.30
C GLN A 18 2.65 -10.61 22.74
N LEU A 19 1.54 -11.23 23.18
CA LEU A 19 1.51 -11.90 24.48
C LEU A 19 2.51 -13.06 24.59
N LEU A 20 2.74 -13.80 23.51
CA LEU A 20 3.76 -14.84 23.48
C LEU A 20 5.18 -14.25 23.64
N MET A 21 5.45 -13.10 23.01
CA MET A 21 6.73 -12.40 23.19
C MET A 21 6.91 -11.91 24.62
N VAL A 22 5.88 -11.30 25.23
CA VAL A 22 5.89 -10.93 26.66
C VAL A 22 6.06 -12.16 27.55
N GLY A 23 5.46 -13.29 27.18
CA GLY A 23 5.59 -14.58 27.87
C GLY A 23 6.95 -15.26 27.75
N GLY A 24 7.92 -14.64 27.02
CA GLY A 24 9.31 -15.11 26.93
C GLY A 24 9.59 -16.05 25.76
N MET A 25 8.75 -16.05 24.72
CA MET A 25 9.03 -16.75 23.48
C MET A 25 9.98 -15.89 22.59
N ASP A 26 11.06 -16.50 22.11
CA ASP A 26 12.03 -15.78 21.26
C ASP A 26 11.53 -15.59 19.82
N LYS A 27 10.85 -16.57 19.29
CA LYS A 27 10.35 -16.60 17.91
C LYS A 27 9.02 -17.30 17.82
N TYR A 28 8.15 -16.76 17.01
CA TYR A 28 6.82 -17.31 16.71
C TYR A 28 6.59 -17.29 15.21
N PHE A 29 5.95 -18.31 14.68
CA PHE A 29 5.29 -18.26 13.38
C PHE A 29 4.03 -19.11 13.37
N GLN A 30 3.09 -18.74 12.52
CA GLN A 30 1.86 -19.49 12.30
C GLN A 30 1.39 -19.32 10.85
N ILE A 31 0.91 -20.41 10.24
CA ILE A 31 0.11 -20.32 9.01
C ILE A 31 -1.35 -20.28 9.48
N VAL A 32 -1.99 -19.12 9.31
CA VAL A 32 -3.26 -18.82 9.98
C VAL A 32 -4.29 -18.29 8.99
N LYS A 33 -5.54 -18.73 9.12
CA LYS A 33 -6.69 -18.12 8.45
C LYS A 33 -7.07 -16.82 9.12
N CYS A 34 -7.21 -15.77 8.30
CA CYS A 34 -7.65 -14.45 8.72
C CYS A 34 -8.95 -14.09 8.00
N PHE A 35 -9.77 -13.27 8.67
CA PHE A 35 -11.08 -12.86 8.17
C PHE A 35 -11.21 -11.35 8.23
N ARG A 36 -11.55 -10.72 7.10
CA ARG A 36 -11.75 -9.28 7.03
C ARG A 36 -12.98 -8.96 6.18
N ASP A 37 -13.82 -8.08 6.66
CA ASP A 37 -14.96 -7.55 5.93
C ASP A 37 -14.48 -6.34 5.10
N GLU A 38 -13.95 -6.62 3.94
CA GLU A 38 -13.41 -5.64 3.00
C GLU A 38 -14.01 -5.83 1.61
N ASP A 39 -13.89 -4.81 0.77
CA ASP A 39 -14.29 -4.88 -0.63
C ASP A 39 -13.57 -6.02 -1.36
N LEU A 40 -14.34 -6.85 -2.04
CA LEU A 40 -13.82 -7.97 -2.82
C LEU A 40 -13.17 -7.47 -4.11
N ARG A 41 -11.93 -7.91 -4.33
CA ARG A 41 -11.15 -7.60 -5.53
C ARG A 41 -10.49 -8.87 -6.07
N ALA A 42 -9.78 -8.76 -7.18
CA ALA A 42 -9.02 -9.88 -7.74
C ALA A 42 -7.94 -10.40 -6.76
N ASP A 43 -7.39 -9.50 -5.94
CA ASP A 43 -6.33 -9.74 -4.95
C ASP A 43 -6.82 -9.72 -3.49
N ARG A 44 -8.15 -9.70 -3.25
CA ARG A 44 -8.76 -9.66 -1.90
C ARG A 44 -9.94 -10.60 -1.77
N GLN A 45 -9.94 -11.35 -0.67
CA GLN A 45 -11.02 -12.27 -0.27
C GLN A 45 -11.37 -12.02 1.21
N PRO A 46 -12.64 -12.27 1.65
CA PRO A 46 -13.05 -12.05 3.04
C PRO A 46 -12.40 -13.03 4.01
N GLU A 47 -11.94 -14.17 3.52
CA GLU A 47 -11.07 -15.11 4.22
C GLU A 47 -9.82 -15.38 3.39
N PHE A 48 -8.66 -15.33 4.01
CA PHE A 48 -7.35 -15.51 3.38
C PHE A 48 -6.37 -16.10 4.39
N THR A 49 -5.21 -16.53 3.90
CA THR A 49 -4.19 -17.15 4.75
C THR A 49 -2.96 -16.25 4.87
N GLN A 50 -2.45 -16.12 6.09
CA GLN A 50 -1.18 -15.45 6.36
C GLN A 50 -0.12 -16.43 6.86
N ILE A 51 1.13 -16.19 6.51
CA ILE A 51 2.29 -16.66 7.25
C ILE A 51 2.64 -15.52 8.19
N ASP A 52 2.31 -15.67 9.45
CA ASP A 52 2.50 -14.62 10.45
C ASP A 52 3.68 -14.95 11.36
N CYS A 53 4.60 -14.00 11.54
CA CYS A 53 5.84 -14.18 12.27
C CYS A 53 6.06 -13.04 13.25
N GLU A 54 6.69 -13.36 14.40
CA GLU A 54 7.10 -12.38 15.41
C GLU A 54 8.40 -12.84 16.07
N MET A 55 9.28 -11.92 16.43
CA MET A 55 10.59 -12.17 17.06
C MET A 55 10.86 -11.15 18.16
N THR A 56 11.55 -11.58 19.23
CA THR A 56 11.99 -10.71 20.33
C THR A 56 13.46 -10.30 20.19
N PHE A 57 13.83 -9.23 20.87
CA PHE A 57 15.18 -8.66 20.90
C PHE A 57 15.72 -8.34 19.51
N VAL A 58 14.87 -7.76 18.66
CA VAL A 58 15.16 -7.42 17.27
C VAL A 58 14.92 -5.93 17.02
N GLU A 59 15.68 -5.42 16.06
CA GLU A 59 15.48 -4.13 15.41
C GLU A 59 14.90 -4.34 14.00
N GLN A 60 14.52 -3.26 13.34
CA GLN A 60 13.95 -3.30 11.98
C GLN A 60 14.83 -4.10 11.03
N GLU A 61 16.16 -3.86 11.04
CA GLU A 61 17.12 -4.50 10.15
C GLU A 61 17.19 -6.03 10.32
N ASP A 62 17.01 -6.54 11.54
CA ASP A 62 16.99 -7.98 11.79
C ASP A 62 15.80 -8.66 11.10
N ILE A 63 14.63 -7.98 11.14
CA ILE A 63 13.43 -8.44 10.45
C ILE A 63 13.63 -8.39 8.94
N LEU A 64 14.06 -7.24 8.40
CA LEU A 64 14.26 -7.08 6.95
C LEU A 64 15.23 -8.14 6.43
N ASN A 65 16.39 -8.32 7.04
CA ASN A 65 17.41 -9.28 6.61
C ASN A 65 16.92 -10.74 6.67
N THR A 66 16.19 -11.10 7.74
CA THR A 66 15.65 -12.46 7.92
C THR A 66 14.64 -12.80 6.82
N PHE A 67 13.70 -11.89 6.55
CA PHE A 67 12.61 -12.16 5.61
C PHE A 67 12.97 -11.85 4.15
N GLU A 68 13.97 -11.02 3.91
CA GLU A 68 14.62 -10.94 2.60
C GLU A 68 15.27 -12.28 2.25
N GLY A 69 16.02 -12.87 3.19
CA GLY A 69 16.62 -14.19 3.02
C GLY A 69 15.60 -15.28 2.71
N LEU A 70 14.45 -15.28 3.43
CA LEU A 70 13.34 -16.20 3.16
C LEU A 70 12.77 -16.00 1.76
N THR A 71 12.49 -14.77 1.37
CA THR A 71 11.89 -14.45 0.07
C THR A 71 12.81 -14.82 -1.09
N ARG A 72 14.10 -14.51 -0.98
CA ARG A 72 15.13 -14.91 -1.95
C ARG A 72 15.21 -16.43 -2.09
N HIS A 73 15.17 -17.16 -0.97
CA HIS A 73 15.18 -18.62 -0.96
C HIS A 73 13.94 -19.17 -1.66
N LEU A 74 12.74 -18.69 -1.37
CA LEU A 74 11.50 -19.15 -1.99
C LEU A 74 11.50 -18.94 -3.51
N ILE A 75 11.89 -17.75 -3.98
CA ILE A 75 11.93 -17.42 -5.40
C ILE A 75 12.98 -18.28 -6.13
N LYS A 76 14.13 -18.52 -5.50
CA LYS A 76 15.15 -19.41 -6.06
C LYS A 76 14.67 -20.85 -6.18
N GLU A 77 14.09 -21.42 -5.12
CA GLU A 77 13.67 -22.83 -5.10
C GLU A 77 12.45 -23.09 -6.02
N ILE A 78 11.53 -22.15 -6.11
CA ILE A 78 10.27 -22.33 -6.86
C ILE A 78 10.44 -21.93 -8.34
N ASN A 79 11.09 -20.79 -8.59
CA ASN A 79 11.18 -20.20 -9.92
C ASN A 79 12.57 -20.30 -10.56
N GLY A 80 13.58 -20.73 -9.80
CA GLY A 80 14.97 -20.85 -10.30
C GLY A 80 15.67 -19.49 -10.50
N VAL A 81 15.14 -18.40 -9.92
CA VAL A 81 15.65 -17.04 -10.09
C VAL A 81 16.48 -16.64 -8.86
N GLU A 82 17.72 -16.27 -9.08
CA GLU A 82 18.56 -15.69 -8.03
C GLU A 82 18.37 -14.17 -7.98
N LEU A 83 18.01 -13.66 -6.81
CA LEU A 83 17.83 -12.23 -6.56
C LEU A 83 19.02 -11.65 -5.82
N SER A 84 19.39 -10.42 -6.17
CA SER A 84 20.32 -9.58 -5.41
C SER A 84 19.66 -9.08 -4.11
N GLU A 85 20.37 -8.25 -3.38
CA GLU A 85 19.84 -7.49 -2.24
C GLU A 85 18.67 -6.60 -2.68
N PHE A 86 17.61 -6.52 -1.83
CA PHE A 86 16.42 -5.75 -2.17
C PHE A 86 16.65 -4.26 -1.96
N PRO A 87 16.29 -3.43 -2.95
CA PRO A 87 16.33 -1.98 -2.76
C PRO A 87 15.42 -1.57 -1.60
N ARG A 88 15.80 -0.49 -0.92
CA ARG A 88 15.03 0.14 0.14
C ARG A 88 14.59 1.52 -0.31
N MET A 89 13.36 1.85 -0.03
CA MET A 89 12.72 3.10 -0.42
C MET A 89 11.85 3.59 0.74
N THR A 90 11.91 4.87 1.06
CA THR A 90 10.97 5.42 2.04
C THR A 90 9.58 5.56 1.42
N PHE A 91 8.55 5.59 2.26
CA PHE A 91 7.18 5.87 1.83
C PHE A 91 7.09 7.19 1.04
N ASP A 92 7.73 8.25 1.54
CA ASP A 92 7.72 9.55 0.87
C ASP A 92 8.36 9.49 -0.53
N GLU A 93 9.45 8.72 -0.67
CA GLU A 93 10.11 8.50 -1.95
C GLU A 93 9.22 7.68 -2.89
N ALA A 94 8.58 6.61 -2.42
CA ALA A 94 7.66 5.80 -3.20
C ALA A 94 6.48 6.63 -3.71
N MET A 95 5.88 7.44 -2.84
CA MET A 95 4.80 8.36 -3.20
C MET A 95 5.25 9.44 -4.19
N LYS A 96 6.47 9.96 -4.07
CA LYS A 96 7.02 10.97 -4.97
C LYS A 96 7.32 10.40 -6.34
N ARG A 97 7.98 9.24 -6.43
CA ARG A 97 8.45 8.64 -7.70
C ARG A 97 7.38 7.83 -8.42
N TYR A 98 6.43 7.23 -7.69
CA TYR A 98 5.48 6.27 -8.26
C TYR A 98 4.01 6.54 -7.90
N GLY A 99 3.75 7.41 -6.93
CA GLY A 99 2.41 7.81 -6.50
C GLY A 99 1.63 6.74 -5.73
N ASN A 100 2.33 5.72 -5.22
CA ASN A 100 1.77 4.68 -4.36
C ASN A 100 2.86 4.08 -3.46
N ASP A 101 2.46 3.38 -2.40
CA ASP A 101 3.28 2.74 -1.38
C ASP A 101 3.81 1.34 -1.76
N LYS A 102 3.43 0.82 -2.91
CA LYS A 102 3.79 -0.51 -3.43
C LYS A 102 4.17 -0.45 -4.92
N PRO A 103 5.23 0.28 -5.28
CA PRO A 103 5.57 0.49 -6.67
C PRO A 103 6.03 -0.78 -7.37
N ASP A 104 5.64 -0.93 -8.63
CA ASP A 104 6.25 -1.91 -9.53
C ASP A 104 7.51 -1.30 -10.13
N ILE A 105 8.67 -1.81 -9.73
CA ILE A 105 9.97 -1.30 -10.16
C ILE A 105 10.60 -2.10 -11.31
N ARG A 106 9.85 -3.03 -11.94
CA ARG A 106 10.31 -3.76 -13.13
C ARG A 106 10.52 -2.86 -14.35
N PHE A 107 9.96 -1.66 -14.35
CA PHE A 107 10.02 -0.69 -15.44
C PHE A 107 10.11 0.74 -14.92
N GLY A 108 10.63 1.65 -15.74
CA GLY A 108 10.75 3.07 -15.45
C GLY A 108 9.42 3.82 -15.43
N MET A 109 9.32 4.91 -16.16
CA MET A 109 8.20 5.88 -16.15
C MET A 109 7.98 6.46 -14.73
N GLU A 110 9.07 6.88 -14.09
CA GLU A 110 9.02 7.56 -12.81
C GLU A 110 8.39 8.96 -12.96
N PHE A 111 7.85 9.47 -11.88
CA PHE A 111 7.20 10.76 -11.87
C PHE A 111 8.21 11.90 -11.89
N GLY A 112 8.00 12.88 -12.77
CA GLY A 112 8.65 14.17 -12.76
C GLY A 112 7.72 15.25 -12.22
N GLU A 113 8.05 15.87 -11.10
CA GLU A 113 7.31 17.02 -10.56
C GLU A 113 7.68 18.28 -11.37
N LEU A 114 6.65 19.00 -11.83
CA LEU A 114 6.78 20.10 -12.80
C LEU A 114 6.36 21.45 -12.23
N ASN A 115 6.04 21.58 -10.95
CA ASN A 115 5.54 22.84 -10.38
C ASN A 115 6.45 24.02 -10.67
N ASP A 116 7.76 23.86 -10.44
CA ASP A 116 8.78 24.91 -10.61
C ASP A 116 8.97 25.37 -12.06
N VAL A 117 8.65 24.49 -13.04
CA VAL A 117 8.83 24.77 -14.48
C VAL A 117 7.52 24.94 -15.25
N ALA A 118 6.37 24.57 -14.65
CA ALA A 118 5.08 24.63 -15.33
C ALA A 118 4.09 25.64 -14.72
N GLN A 119 4.26 26.04 -13.46
CA GLN A 119 3.45 27.10 -12.85
C GLN A 119 4.02 28.48 -13.16
N HIS A 120 3.27 29.54 -12.85
CA HIS A 120 3.62 30.94 -13.09
C HIS A 120 3.63 31.38 -14.59
N LYS A 121 3.00 30.58 -15.47
CA LYS A 121 2.67 30.93 -16.86
C LYS A 121 1.17 31.24 -17.00
N ASP A 122 0.71 31.66 -18.16
CA ASP A 122 -0.71 32.00 -18.41
C ASP A 122 -1.67 30.79 -18.44
N PHE A 123 -1.24 29.63 -17.96
CA PHE A 123 -2.07 28.42 -17.92
C PHE A 123 -2.69 28.21 -16.54
N LYS A 124 -3.92 28.73 -16.36
CA LYS A 124 -4.63 28.79 -15.08
C LYS A 124 -4.81 27.42 -14.40
N VAL A 125 -4.94 26.34 -15.18
CA VAL A 125 -5.16 24.98 -14.65
C VAL A 125 -3.99 24.54 -13.78
N PHE A 126 -2.75 24.77 -14.26
CA PHE A 126 -1.56 24.39 -13.49
C PHE A 126 -1.30 25.35 -12.32
N ASN A 127 -1.59 26.65 -12.51
CA ASN A 127 -1.39 27.64 -11.45
C ASN A 127 -2.31 27.39 -10.23
N ALA A 128 -3.48 26.75 -10.43
CA ALA A 128 -4.45 26.45 -9.37
C ALA A 128 -4.20 25.08 -8.71
N ALA A 129 -3.27 24.28 -9.25
CA ALA A 129 -3.01 22.93 -8.76
C ALA A 129 -1.97 22.96 -7.63
N GLU A 130 -2.15 22.08 -6.65
CA GLU A 130 -1.13 21.82 -5.62
C GLU A 130 0.09 21.13 -6.23
N LEU A 131 -0.16 20.17 -7.14
CA LEU A 131 0.87 19.40 -7.82
C LEU A 131 0.60 19.34 -9.31
N VAL A 132 1.64 19.58 -10.11
CA VAL A 132 1.73 19.30 -11.54
C VAL A 132 2.79 18.24 -11.73
N VAL A 133 2.43 17.08 -12.27
CA VAL A 133 3.32 15.91 -12.32
C VAL A 133 3.12 15.14 -13.62
N GLY A 134 4.20 14.63 -14.19
CA GLY A 134 4.19 13.92 -15.45
C GLY A 134 4.99 12.63 -15.44
N ILE A 135 4.75 11.81 -16.46
CA ILE A 135 5.54 10.62 -16.81
C ILE A 135 5.89 10.65 -18.28
N ALA A 136 7.04 10.09 -18.64
CA ALA A 136 7.45 9.89 -20.02
C ALA A 136 7.11 8.46 -20.47
N ILE A 137 6.39 8.33 -21.58
CA ILE A 137 6.04 7.06 -22.22
C ILE A 137 7.09 6.75 -23.28
N PRO A 138 7.91 5.71 -23.13
CA PRO A 138 8.91 5.36 -24.12
C PRO A 138 8.30 5.09 -25.50
N GLY A 139 8.82 5.75 -26.55
CA GLY A 139 8.34 5.61 -27.92
C GLY A 139 6.92 6.14 -28.19
N GLY A 140 6.30 6.78 -27.20
CA GLY A 140 4.91 7.25 -27.25
C GLY A 140 4.67 8.40 -28.24
N ASN A 141 5.72 9.03 -28.77
CA ASN A 141 5.58 10.03 -29.84
C ASN A 141 4.90 9.45 -31.09
N SER A 142 5.01 8.13 -31.30
CA SER A 142 4.36 7.41 -32.41
C SER A 142 2.84 7.31 -32.27
N TYR A 143 2.27 7.59 -31.09
CA TYR A 143 0.83 7.48 -30.88
C TYR A 143 0.05 8.43 -31.77
N SER A 144 -0.95 7.90 -32.45
CA SER A 144 -1.89 8.70 -33.23
C SER A 144 -2.72 9.64 -32.31
N ARG A 145 -3.31 10.67 -32.89
CA ARG A 145 -4.23 11.55 -32.16
C ARG A 145 -5.33 10.77 -31.43
N LYS A 146 -5.89 9.75 -32.13
CA LYS A 146 -6.96 8.90 -31.57
C LYS A 146 -6.50 8.09 -30.36
N GLU A 147 -5.24 7.64 -30.32
CA GLU A 147 -4.69 6.92 -29.17
C GLU A 147 -4.48 7.85 -27.98
N ILE A 148 -3.99 9.06 -28.21
CA ILE A 148 -3.88 10.07 -27.15
C ILE A 148 -5.26 10.47 -26.61
N ASP A 149 -6.24 10.69 -27.49
CA ASP A 149 -7.61 11.00 -27.07
C ASP A 149 -8.19 9.87 -26.19
N LYS A 150 -7.91 8.59 -26.52
CA LYS A 150 -8.29 7.45 -25.69
C LYS A 150 -7.59 7.46 -24.30
N LEU A 151 -6.35 7.90 -24.19
CA LEU A 151 -5.68 8.06 -22.90
C LEU A 151 -6.32 9.16 -22.07
N ILE A 152 -6.65 10.31 -22.73
CA ILE A 152 -7.38 11.41 -22.09
C ILE A 152 -8.75 10.94 -21.56
N ASP A 153 -9.49 10.18 -22.36
CA ASP A 153 -10.77 9.62 -21.94
C ASP A 153 -10.60 8.60 -20.81
N TRP A 154 -9.53 7.81 -20.85
CA TRP A 154 -9.25 6.82 -19.81
C TRP A 154 -8.98 7.45 -18.45
N VAL A 155 -8.16 8.51 -18.37
CA VAL A 155 -7.88 9.21 -17.11
C VAL A 155 -9.10 9.95 -16.55
N LYS A 156 -10.07 10.32 -17.40
CA LYS A 156 -11.33 10.98 -17.00
C LYS A 156 -12.39 10.01 -16.46
N ARG A 157 -12.19 8.70 -16.58
CA ARG A 157 -13.17 7.72 -16.05
C ARG A 157 -13.39 7.97 -14.56
N PRO A 158 -14.62 7.75 -14.03
CA PRO A 158 -14.93 7.97 -12.62
C PRO A 158 -13.99 7.25 -11.65
N GLN A 159 -13.51 6.07 -12.04
CA GLN A 159 -12.58 5.26 -11.24
C GLN A 159 -11.17 5.90 -11.11
N ILE A 160 -10.78 6.72 -12.08
CA ILE A 160 -9.50 7.45 -12.07
C ILE A 160 -9.71 8.89 -11.60
N GLY A 161 -10.71 9.58 -12.17
CA GLY A 161 -11.21 10.87 -11.69
C GLY A 161 -10.33 12.08 -12.03
N ALA A 162 -9.40 11.97 -13.02
CA ALA A 162 -8.65 13.11 -13.47
C ALA A 162 -9.53 14.06 -14.31
N LEU A 163 -9.34 15.37 -14.16
CA LEU A 163 -10.11 16.36 -14.91
C LEU A 163 -9.68 16.46 -16.38
N GLY A 164 -8.45 16.08 -16.68
CA GLY A 164 -7.85 16.11 -18.02
C GLY A 164 -6.41 15.66 -18.00
N MET A 165 -5.78 15.65 -19.15
CA MET A 165 -4.37 15.32 -19.33
C MET A 165 -3.76 16.25 -20.38
N VAL A 166 -2.65 16.88 -20.02
CA VAL A 166 -1.77 17.59 -20.96
C VAL A 166 -0.75 16.59 -21.48
N TYR A 167 -0.36 16.73 -22.75
CA TYR A 167 0.71 15.90 -23.31
C TYR A 167 1.75 16.72 -24.06
N VAL A 168 2.98 16.21 -24.13
CA VAL A 168 4.08 16.75 -24.91
C VAL A 168 4.71 15.64 -25.73
N ARG A 169 4.81 15.83 -27.04
CA ARG A 169 5.56 14.97 -27.95
C ARG A 169 7.02 15.41 -27.97
N CYS A 170 7.92 14.50 -27.73
CA CYS A 170 9.36 14.71 -27.87
C CYS A 170 9.78 14.25 -29.29
N ASN A 171 9.87 15.15 -30.22
CA ASN A 171 10.17 14.79 -31.62
C ASN A 171 11.64 14.37 -31.81
N GLU A 172 11.92 13.58 -32.86
CA GLU A 172 13.26 13.08 -33.15
C GLU A 172 14.25 14.19 -33.54
N ASP A 173 13.74 15.32 -34.06
CA ASP A 173 14.53 16.50 -34.40
C ASP A 173 14.86 17.40 -33.19
N GLY A 174 14.51 16.98 -31.99
CA GLY A 174 14.75 17.71 -30.75
C GLY A 174 13.72 18.81 -30.46
N THR A 175 12.67 18.93 -31.27
CA THR A 175 11.56 19.86 -31.01
C THR A 175 10.47 19.22 -30.19
N TYR A 176 9.65 20.05 -29.56
CA TYR A 176 8.52 19.58 -28.71
C TYR A 176 7.21 20.12 -29.30
N LYS A 177 6.15 19.29 -29.18
CA LYS A 177 4.79 19.67 -29.53
C LYS A 177 3.81 19.28 -28.42
N SER A 178 3.07 20.26 -27.91
CA SER A 178 2.17 20.08 -26.78
C SER A 178 0.72 20.40 -27.13
N SER A 179 -0.20 19.89 -26.31
CA SER A 179 -1.60 20.34 -26.32
C SER A 179 -1.77 21.77 -25.78
N VAL A 180 -0.73 22.35 -25.21
CA VAL A 180 -0.72 23.68 -24.58
C VAL A 180 0.37 24.60 -25.14
N ASP A 181 0.81 24.39 -26.38
CA ASP A 181 1.87 25.15 -27.09
C ASP A 181 1.73 26.67 -27.03
N LYS A 182 0.51 27.20 -26.92
CA LYS A 182 0.30 28.63 -26.82
C LYS A 182 0.67 29.26 -25.48
N PHE A 183 0.93 28.44 -24.48
CA PHE A 183 1.29 28.90 -23.13
C PHE A 183 2.75 28.60 -22.77
N TYR A 184 3.38 27.63 -23.43
CA TYR A 184 4.73 27.14 -23.16
C TYR A 184 5.55 27.08 -24.43
N ASP A 185 6.75 27.67 -24.39
CA ASP A 185 7.69 27.64 -25.48
C ASP A 185 8.56 26.37 -25.51
N GLN A 186 9.48 26.26 -26.48
CA GLN A 186 10.34 25.07 -26.60
C GLN A 186 11.26 24.85 -25.39
N ASN A 187 11.71 25.93 -24.74
CA ASN A 187 12.58 25.85 -23.58
C ASN A 187 11.80 25.35 -22.35
N ASP A 188 10.56 25.84 -22.19
CA ASP A 188 9.67 25.34 -21.12
C ASP A 188 9.44 23.83 -21.27
N LEU A 189 9.11 23.38 -22.48
CA LEU A 189 8.85 21.97 -22.76
C LEU A 189 10.12 21.10 -22.67
N ALA A 190 11.29 21.65 -22.98
CA ALA A 190 12.57 20.96 -22.74
C ALA A 190 12.84 20.74 -21.26
N ASN A 191 12.53 21.72 -20.40
CA ASN A 191 12.62 21.55 -18.95
C ASN A 191 11.67 20.46 -18.44
N TRP A 192 10.46 20.34 -19.03
CA TRP A 192 9.55 19.23 -18.67
C TRP A 192 10.14 17.88 -19.09
N ALA A 193 10.75 17.80 -20.28
CA ALA A 193 11.40 16.57 -20.73
C ALA A 193 12.57 16.18 -19.82
N GLU A 194 13.38 17.14 -19.36
CA GLU A 194 14.44 16.88 -18.39
C GLU A 194 13.90 16.35 -17.07
N LYS A 195 12.87 16.99 -16.50
CA LYS A 195 12.24 16.59 -15.22
C LYS A 195 11.59 15.22 -15.26
N THR A 196 11.06 14.81 -16.42
CA THR A 196 10.43 13.51 -16.64
C THR A 196 11.38 12.48 -17.25
N GLU A 197 12.66 12.82 -17.42
CA GLU A 197 13.69 11.99 -18.09
C GLU A 197 13.27 11.51 -19.49
N ALA A 198 12.41 12.29 -20.16
CA ALA A 198 11.92 11.98 -21.50
C ALA A 198 13.02 12.10 -22.54
N LYS A 199 13.02 11.16 -23.48
CA LYS A 199 13.95 11.09 -24.60
C LYS A 199 13.26 11.47 -25.91
N SER A 200 14.06 11.73 -26.94
CA SER A 200 13.55 11.84 -28.32
C SER A 200 12.72 10.59 -28.66
N GLY A 201 11.56 10.79 -29.23
CA GLY A 201 10.59 9.73 -29.54
C GLY A 201 9.58 9.43 -28.44
N ASP A 202 9.69 10.01 -27.24
CA ASP A 202 8.78 9.78 -26.13
C ASP A 202 7.54 10.70 -26.16
N LEU A 203 6.54 10.36 -25.38
CA LEU A 203 5.37 11.17 -25.09
C LEU A 203 5.29 11.43 -23.59
N ILE A 204 5.32 12.69 -23.18
CA ILE A 204 5.10 13.07 -21.79
C ILE A 204 3.60 13.24 -21.57
N CYS A 205 3.07 12.61 -20.51
CA CYS A 205 1.71 12.80 -20.03
C CYS A 205 1.75 13.50 -18.68
N VAL A 206 0.99 14.60 -18.55
CA VAL A 206 1.00 15.46 -17.35
C VAL A 206 -0.42 15.57 -16.80
N LEU A 207 -0.55 15.31 -15.50
CA LEU A 207 -1.74 15.55 -14.71
C LEU A 207 -1.51 16.65 -13.69
N SER A 208 -2.58 17.26 -13.20
CA SER A 208 -2.50 18.31 -12.18
C SER A 208 -3.72 18.30 -11.27
N GLY A 209 -3.54 18.66 -10.01
CA GLY A 209 -4.62 18.68 -9.03
C GLY A 209 -4.13 18.67 -7.60
N GLN A 210 -4.98 18.16 -6.69
CA GLN A 210 -4.62 17.91 -5.29
C GLN A 210 -3.57 16.80 -5.21
N THR A 211 -2.53 17.00 -4.42
CA THR A 211 -1.33 16.16 -4.41
C THR A 211 -1.61 14.66 -4.27
N SER A 212 -2.38 14.26 -3.28
CA SER A 212 -2.69 12.84 -3.04
C SER A 212 -3.48 12.22 -4.19
N LYS A 213 -4.47 12.93 -4.71
CA LYS A 213 -5.32 12.45 -5.81
C LYS A 213 -4.56 12.34 -7.12
N VAL A 214 -3.79 13.37 -7.49
CA VAL A 214 -3.09 13.36 -8.78
C VAL A 214 -1.97 12.33 -8.83
N ARG A 215 -1.29 12.07 -7.70
CA ARG A 215 -0.31 10.98 -7.61
C ARG A 215 -0.96 9.62 -7.84
N ALA A 216 -2.09 9.33 -7.18
CA ALA A 216 -2.84 8.09 -7.38
C ALA A 216 -3.35 7.93 -8.84
N GLN A 217 -3.85 9.02 -9.44
CA GLN A 217 -4.32 9.03 -10.83
C GLN A 217 -3.19 8.75 -11.83
N LEU A 218 -2.02 9.37 -11.62
CA LEU A 218 -0.87 9.16 -12.50
C LEU A 218 -0.25 7.76 -12.29
N SER A 219 -0.26 7.25 -11.05
CA SER A 219 0.13 5.87 -10.75
C SER A 219 -0.75 4.86 -11.49
N ALA A 220 -2.06 5.05 -11.48
CA ALA A 220 -2.97 4.22 -12.23
C ALA A 220 -2.69 4.28 -13.75
N LEU A 221 -2.44 5.48 -14.30
CA LEU A 221 -2.05 5.64 -15.71
C LEU A 221 -0.72 4.94 -16.02
N ARG A 222 0.26 5.04 -15.13
CA ARG A 222 1.56 4.35 -15.26
C ARG A 222 1.39 2.84 -15.38
N MET A 223 0.55 2.25 -14.54
CA MET A 223 0.27 0.79 -14.55
C MET A 223 -0.48 0.37 -15.81
N GLU A 224 -1.49 1.13 -16.24
CA GLU A 224 -2.23 0.89 -17.49
C GLU A 224 -1.29 0.94 -18.71
N LEU A 225 -0.38 1.92 -18.76
CA LEU A 225 0.59 2.03 -19.83
C LEU A 225 1.61 0.89 -19.83
N ALA A 226 2.07 0.49 -18.65
CA ALA A 226 2.97 -0.66 -18.50
C ALA A 226 2.34 -1.95 -19.02
N GLU A 227 1.05 -2.17 -18.78
CA GLU A 227 0.30 -3.31 -19.31
C GLU A 227 0.22 -3.24 -20.86
N ARG A 228 -0.19 -2.08 -21.41
CA ARG A 228 -0.29 -1.90 -22.88
C ARG A 228 1.04 -2.06 -23.59
N LEU A 229 2.14 -1.69 -22.96
CA LEU A 229 3.50 -1.79 -23.50
C LEU A 229 4.16 -3.15 -23.23
N GLY A 230 3.50 -4.06 -22.49
CA GLY A 230 4.04 -5.37 -22.14
C GLY A 230 5.27 -5.30 -21.21
N LEU A 231 5.36 -4.27 -20.36
CA LEU A 231 6.49 -4.05 -19.46
C LEU A 231 6.40 -4.85 -18.15
N ARG A 232 5.25 -5.46 -17.87
CA ARG A 232 4.98 -6.23 -16.67
C ARG A 232 5.21 -7.72 -16.90
N ASN A 233 6.47 -8.11 -17.12
CA ASN A 233 6.80 -9.52 -17.33
C ASN A 233 6.56 -10.34 -16.04
N PRO A 234 5.64 -11.33 -16.04
CA PRO A 234 5.34 -12.13 -14.85
C PRO A 234 6.47 -13.07 -14.40
N LYS A 235 7.48 -13.27 -15.24
CA LYS A 235 8.67 -14.09 -14.93
C LYS A 235 9.81 -13.28 -14.30
N GLU A 236 9.68 -11.97 -14.23
CA GLU A 236 10.61 -11.09 -13.54
C GLU A 236 10.13 -10.86 -12.11
N PHE A 237 11.05 -10.90 -11.16
CA PHE A 237 10.80 -10.65 -9.76
C PHE A 237 11.63 -9.44 -9.33
N ALA A 238 10.95 -8.35 -8.99
CA ALA A 238 11.55 -7.09 -8.55
C ALA A 238 11.02 -6.70 -7.16
N PRO A 239 11.56 -7.33 -6.11
CA PRO A 239 11.19 -6.99 -4.74
C PRO A 239 11.87 -5.70 -4.28
N LEU A 240 11.20 -5.00 -3.34
CA LEU A 240 11.78 -3.88 -2.60
C LEU A 240 11.15 -3.80 -1.21
N TRP A 241 11.87 -3.16 -0.28
CA TRP A 241 11.31 -2.74 1.00
C TRP A 241 10.85 -1.29 0.92
N VAL A 242 9.65 -1.04 1.40
CA VAL A 242 9.14 0.32 1.66
C VAL A 242 9.13 0.53 3.17
N THR A 243 9.70 1.64 3.63
CA THR A 243 9.88 1.96 5.06
C THR A 243 9.42 3.37 5.38
N ASP A 244 9.49 3.74 6.65
CA ASP A 244 9.26 5.11 7.11
C ASP A 244 7.88 5.66 6.75
N PHE A 245 6.87 4.81 6.88
CA PHE A 245 5.48 5.20 6.72
C PHE A 245 5.07 6.28 7.75
N PRO A 246 4.06 7.12 7.47
CA PRO A 246 3.42 7.89 8.52
C PRO A 246 2.90 6.97 9.63
N LEU A 247 3.06 7.37 10.89
CA LEU A 247 2.49 6.62 12.02
C LEU A 247 0.98 6.80 12.10
N LEU A 248 0.56 8.03 11.84
CA LEU A 248 -0.83 8.49 11.97
C LEU A 248 -1.27 9.21 10.70
N GLU A 249 -2.52 9.03 10.33
CA GLU A 249 -3.20 9.75 9.26
C GLU A 249 -4.37 10.53 9.82
N TRP A 250 -4.49 11.80 9.42
CA TRP A 250 -5.63 12.64 9.78
C TRP A 250 -6.82 12.31 8.89
N ASP A 251 -7.96 12.03 9.50
CA ASP A 251 -9.22 11.78 8.81
C ASP A 251 -10.13 13.01 8.93
N GLU A 252 -10.42 13.63 7.80
CA GLU A 252 -11.28 14.83 7.74
C GLU A 252 -12.74 14.52 8.08
N ASP A 253 -13.22 13.33 7.83
CA ASP A 253 -14.62 12.96 8.10
C ASP A 253 -14.86 12.74 9.60
N THR A 254 -13.92 12.09 10.27
CA THR A 254 -13.99 11.80 11.71
C THR A 254 -13.30 12.84 12.58
N GLN A 255 -12.55 13.79 11.97
CA GLN A 255 -11.79 14.85 12.65
C GLN A 255 -10.86 14.33 13.74
N ARG A 256 -10.15 13.22 13.45
CA ARG A 256 -9.19 12.59 14.36
C ARG A 256 -8.10 11.84 13.59
N TYR A 257 -7.05 11.49 14.30
CA TYR A 257 -6.01 10.62 13.79
C TYR A 257 -6.45 9.16 13.79
N HIS A 258 -6.05 8.42 12.76
CA HIS A 258 -6.11 6.96 12.67
C HIS A 258 -4.70 6.40 12.52
N ALA A 259 -4.44 5.22 13.06
CA ALA A 259 -3.19 4.54 12.82
C ALA A 259 -3.12 4.09 11.36
N MET A 260 -2.05 4.42 10.66
CA MET A 260 -1.89 4.01 9.27
C MET A 260 -1.82 2.47 9.13
N HIS A 261 -1.16 1.80 10.07
CA HIS A 261 -1.06 0.34 10.10
C HIS A 261 -1.84 -0.27 11.27
N HIS A 262 -1.38 0.00 12.49
CA HIS A 262 -1.83 -0.74 13.66
C HIS A 262 -1.57 0.06 14.95
N PRO A 263 -2.47 0.05 15.96
CA PRO A 263 -2.28 0.80 17.21
C PRO A 263 -1.03 0.42 18.02
N PHE A 264 -0.44 -0.73 17.75
CA PHE A 264 0.76 -1.24 18.44
C PHE A 264 2.05 -1.02 17.64
N THR A 265 2.01 -0.33 16.51
CA THR A 265 3.18 0.04 15.72
C THR A 265 3.99 1.10 16.46
N ALA A 266 5.29 0.84 16.67
CA ALA A 266 6.17 1.80 17.31
C ALA A 266 6.45 2.99 16.40
N PRO A 267 6.50 4.23 16.94
CA PRO A 267 7.10 5.36 16.26
C PRO A 267 8.61 5.11 16.07
N LYS A 268 9.22 5.79 15.11
CA LYS A 268 10.69 5.87 15.05
C LYS A 268 11.20 6.50 16.36
N PRO A 269 12.28 5.98 16.95
CA PRO A 269 12.81 6.50 18.24
C PRO A 269 13.10 8.01 18.24
N GLU A 270 13.60 8.51 17.11
CA GLU A 270 13.91 9.93 16.90
C GLU A 270 12.66 10.83 16.87
N ASP A 271 11.50 10.27 16.49
CA ASP A 271 10.25 11.00 16.27
C ASP A 271 9.29 10.95 17.49
N ILE A 272 9.58 10.16 18.52
CA ILE A 272 8.69 9.99 19.69
C ILE A 272 8.22 11.34 20.27
N LYS A 273 9.14 12.32 20.34
CA LYS A 273 8.82 13.64 20.88
C LYS A 273 7.87 14.45 20.00
N LEU A 274 7.77 14.13 18.72
CA LEU A 274 6.84 14.77 17.79
C LEU A 274 5.39 14.38 18.07
N LEU A 275 5.15 13.27 18.75
CA LEU A 275 3.79 12.89 19.16
C LEU A 275 3.11 14.00 19.96
N ASP A 276 3.85 14.74 20.79
CA ASP A 276 3.30 15.82 21.59
C ASP A 276 3.11 17.15 20.82
N THR A 277 3.82 17.35 19.71
CA THR A 277 3.91 18.66 19.03
C THR A 277 3.39 18.63 17.60
N ASP A 278 3.65 17.56 16.84
CA ASP A 278 3.23 17.39 15.46
C ASP A 278 3.03 15.89 15.15
N PRO A 279 1.95 15.27 15.66
CA PRO A 279 1.71 13.83 15.52
C PRO A 279 1.60 13.36 14.06
N GLY A 280 1.20 14.25 13.14
CA GLY A 280 1.13 13.96 11.71
C GLY A 280 2.50 13.79 11.02
N ALA A 281 3.57 14.33 11.61
CA ALA A 281 4.92 14.21 11.08
C ALA A 281 5.67 12.95 11.56
N VAL A 282 5.11 12.24 12.56
CA VAL A 282 5.76 11.06 13.15
C VAL A 282 5.83 9.92 12.15
N LYS A 283 7.03 9.35 11.97
CA LYS A 283 7.23 8.16 11.15
C LYS A 283 7.11 6.89 11.99
N ALA A 284 6.47 5.89 11.39
CA ALA A 284 6.34 4.55 11.96
C ALA A 284 7.64 3.75 11.76
N ASN A 285 7.96 2.93 12.74
CA ASN A 285 8.96 1.87 12.58
C ASN A 285 8.31 0.64 11.91
N ALA A 286 7.72 0.90 10.73
CA ALA A 286 6.99 -0.06 9.91
C ALA A 286 7.67 -0.26 8.56
N TYR A 287 7.40 -1.39 7.95
CA TYR A 287 8.00 -1.83 6.69
C TYR A 287 7.07 -2.76 5.95
N ASP A 288 7.00 -2.57 4.63
CA ASP A 288 6.30 -3.46 3.72
C ASP A 288 7.28 -4.07 2.71
N LEU A 289 7.15 -5.37 2.49
CA LEU A 289 7.83 -6.06 1.40
C LEU A 289 6.91 -6.06 0.18
N VAL A 290 7.37 -5.37 -0.84
CA VAL A 290 6.66 -5.23 -2.11
C VAL A 290 7.32 -6.13 -3.16
N LEU A 291 6.53 -6.84 -3.95
CA LEU A 291 6.99 -7.65 -5.07
C LEU A 291 6.11 -7.37 -6.29
N ASN A 292 6.70 -6.88 -7.37
CA ASN A 292 6.02 -6.65 -8.65
C ASN A 292 4.76 -5.76 -8.52
N GLY A 293 4.84 -4.72 -7.70
CA GLY A 293 3.71 -3.79 -7.48
C GLY A 293 2.66 -4.29 -6.50
N ASN A 294 2.94 -5.35 -5.75
CA ASN A 294 2.07 -5.91 -4.73
C ASN A 294 2.80 -5.98 -3.39
N GLU A 295 2.17 -5.50 -2.33
CA GLU A 295 2.58 -5.79 -0.97
C GLU A 295 2.37 -7.29 -0.69
N ILE A 296 3.45 -8.03 -0.50
CA ILE A 296 3.39 -9.47 -0.18
C ILE A 296 3.50 -9.73 1.30
N GLY A 297 3.99 -8.78 2.07
CA GLY A 297 4.08 -8.86 3.52
C GLY A 297 4.32 -7.49 4.13
N GLY A 298 3.73 -7.25 5.29
CA GLY A 298 3.89 -6.01 6.03
C GLY A 298 4.05 -6.25 7.52
N GLY A 299 4.73 -5.33 8.18
CA GLY A 299 4.99 -5.44 9.60
C GLY A 299 5.59 -4.19 10.23
N SER A 300 5.92 -4.31 11.50
CA SER A 300 6.56 -3.21 12.25
C SER A 300 7.33 -3.73 13.46
N ILE A 301 8.18 -2.89 14.01
CA ILE A 301 8.56 -2.98 15.41
C ILE A 301 7.38 -2.51 16.25
N ARG A 302 7.14 -3.19 17.38
CA ARG A 302 5.97 -2.94 18.22
C ARG A 302 6.31 -2.01 19.37
N ILE A 303 5.34 -1.24 19.81
CA ILE A 303 5.40 -0.57 21.09
C ILE A 303 5.48 -1.64 22.16
N HIS A 304 6.44 -1.53 23.06
CA HIS A 304 6.67 -2.48 24.15
C HIS A 304 6.74 -1.79 25.53
N ASP A 305 6.60 -0.47 25.56
CA ASP A 305 6.48 0.30 26.79
C ASP A 305 5.06 0.86 26.94
N LYS A 306 4.62 0.93 28.19
CA LYS A 306 3.27 1.33 28.56
C LYS A 306 2.98 2.79 28.28
N GLU A 307 3.97 3.65 28.45
CA GLU A 307 3.80 5.11 28.34
C GLU A 307 3.56 5.50 26.89
N THR A 308 4.40 5.02 25.97
CA THR A 308 4.22 5.21 24.52
C THR A 308 2.91 4.62 24.04
N GLN A 309 2.51 3.45 24.55
CA GLN A 309 1.23 2.83 24.15
C GLN A 309 0.01 3.64 24.61
N ALA A 310 0.06 4.18 25.83
CA ALA A 310 -1.01 5.04 26.34
C ALA A 310 -1.11 6.35 25.53
N LEU A 311 0.03 6.94 25.19
CA LEU A 311 0.09 8.14 24.34
C LEU A 311 -0.50 7.86 22.95
N MET A 312 -0.16 6.73 22.35
CA MET A 312 -0.70 6.31 21.05
C MET A 312 -2.22 6.16 21.11
N PHE A 313 -2.78 5.47 22.12
CA PHE A 313 -4.22 5.34 22.27
C PHE A 313 -4.92 6.69 22.44
N ASN A 314 -4.32 7.64 23.15
CA ASN A 314 -4.86 8.99 23.30
C ASN A 314 -4.95 9.72 21.95
N HIS A 315 -3.91 9.65 21.10
CA HIS A 315 -3.95 10.24 19.74
C HIS A 315 -5.00 9.58 18.84
N LEU A 316 -5.27 8.30 19.04
CA LEU A 316 -6.32 7.57 18.32
C LEU A 316 -7.73 7.85 18.87
N GLY A 317 -7.85 8.67 19.93
CA GLY A 317 -9.12 9.09 20.52
C GLY A 317 -9.77 8.05 21.43
N PHE A 318 -9.01 7.06 21.91
CA PHE A 318 -9.51 6.13 22.94
C PHE A 318 -9.56 6.82 24.30
N THR A 319 -10.66 6.65 25.01
CA THR A 319 -10.67 6.90 26.46
C THR A 319 -9.89 5.82 27.19
N GLU A 320 -9.48 6.07 28.43
CA GLU A 320 -8.78 5.09 29.25
C GLU A 320 -9.63 3.82 29.49
N GLU A 321 -10.94 3.99 29.67
CA GLU A 321 -11.90 2.91 29.84
C GLU A 321 -12.04 2.06 28.59
N GLU A 322 -12.11 2.67 27.40
CA GLU A 322 -12.19 1.98 26.11
C GLU A 322 -10.91 1.21 25.83
N ALA A 323 -9.75 1.83 26.00
CA ALA A 323 -8.45 1.18 25.84
C ALA A 323 -8.32 -0.02 26.78
N LYS A 324 -8.72 0.12 28.04
CA LYS A 324 -8.72 -0.97 29.02
C LYS A 324 -9.70 -2.08 28.68
N ALA A 325 -10.90 -1.74 28.22
CA ALA A 325 -11.90 -2.75 27.84
C ALA A 325 -11.46 -3.59 26.63
N GLN A 326 -10.79 -2.97 25.63
CA GLN A 326 -10.39 -3.64 24.40
C GLN A 326 -9.00 -4.29 24.51
N PHE A 327 -8.04 -3.64 25.15
CA PHE A 327 -6.62 -4.00 25.15
C PHE A 327 -6.02 -4.17 26.55
N GLY A 328 -6.85 -4.14 27.61
CA GLY A 328 -6.40 -4.20 29.00
C GLY A 328 -5.55 -5.43 29.32
N PHE A 329 -5.84 -6.56 28.70
CA PHE A 329 -5.04 -7.79 28.86
C PHE A 329 -3.59 -7.62 28.33
N LEU A 330 -3.39 -6.89 27.23
CA LEU A 330 -2.05 -6.60 26.69
C LEU A 330 -1.35 -5.52 27.53
N MET A 331 -2.07 -4.46 27.90
CA MET A 331 -1.54 -3.40 28.77
C MET A 331 -1.12 -3.96 30.13
N ASN A 332 -1.89 -4.88 30.70
CA ASN A 332 -1.52 -5.57 31.94
C ASN A 332 -0.29 -6.46 31.76
N ALA A 333 -0.13 -7.09 30.59
CA ALA A 333 1.06 -7.89 30.31
C ALA A 333 2.33 -7.00 30.28
N PHE A 334 2.26 -5.78 29.74
CA PHE A 334 3.38 -4.84 29.71
C PHE A 334 3.86 -4.41 31.11
N GLU A 335 3.01 -4.50 32.15
CA GLU A 335 3.41 -4.24 33.54
C GLU A 335 4.50 -5.21 34.04
N TYR A 336 4.58 -6.41 33.48
CA TYR A 336 5.60 -7.40 33.81
C TYR A 336 6.90 -7.23 33.02
N GLY A 337 6.95 -6.25 32.12
CA GLY A 337 8.05 -5.97 31.19
C GLY A 337 7.89 -6.74 29.88
N ALA A 338 7.87 -6.01 28.78
CA ALA A 338 7.85 -6.57 27.43
C ALA A 338 9.22 -6.37 26.76
N PRO A 339 9.80 -7.41 26.14
CA PRO A 339 11.02 -7.23 25.36
C PRO A 339 10.72 -6.40 24.10
N PRO A 340 11.71 -5.70 23.53
CA PRO A 340 11.60 -5.20 22.16
C PRO A 340 11.24 -6.34 21.22
N HIS A 341 10.25 -6.16 20.36
CA HIS A 341 9.82 -7.21 19.44
C HIS A 341 9.26 -6.60 18.16
N GLY A 342 9.24 -7.40 17.12
CA GLY A 342 8.74 -7.03 15.81
C GLY A 342 8.44 -8.25 14.96
N GLY A 343 7.71 -8.05 13.88
CA GLY A 343 7.34 -9.15 13.02
C GLY A 343 6.79 -8.72 11.68
N ILE A 344 6.44 -9.70 10.88
CA ILE A 344 5.87 -9.51 9.55
C ILE A 344 4.80 -10.57 9.30
N ALA A 345 3.77 -10.22 8.55
CA ALA A 345 2.77 -11.15 8.08
C ALA A 345 2.76 -11.17 6.54
N PHE A 346 2.99 -12.34 5.95
CA PHE A 346 2.89 -12.53 4.50
C PHE A 346 1.48 -12.96 4.11
N GLY A 347 0.91 -12.33 3.07
CA GLY A 347 -0.29 -12.84 2.42
C GLY A 347 0.06 -14.08 1.58
N LEU A 348 -0.17 -15.29 2.13
CA LEU A 348 0.22 -16.54 1.46
C LEU A 348 -0.43 -16.68 0.09
N ASP A 349 -1.73 -16.41 -0.01
CA ASP A 349 -2.48 -16.54 -1.26
C ASP A 349 -1.92 -15.62 -2.35
N ARG A 350 -1.56 -14.39 -1.98
CA ARG A 350 -0.95 -13.40 -2.88
C ARG A 350 0.46 -13.81 -3.30
N LEU A 351 1.28 -14.24 -2.36
CA LEU A 351 2.63 -14.72 -2.64
C LEU A 351 2.61 -15.90 -3.61
N VAL A 352 1.73 -16.88 -3.37
CA VAL A 352 1.58 -18.06 -4.25
C VAL A 352 1.09 -17.65 -5.64
N ALA A 353 0.14 -16.73 -5.76
CA ALA A 353 -0.32 -16.23 -7.06
C ALA A 353 0.81 -15.57 -7.86
N ILE A 354 1.62 -14.72 -7.22
CA ILE A 354 2.76 -14.05 -7.88
C ILE A 354 3.82 -15.07 -8.31
N LEU A 355 4.17 -16.03 -7.45
CA LEU A 355 5.12 -17.11 -7.79
C LEU A 355 4.59 -18.01 -8.93
N GLY A 356 3.28 -18.16 -9.02
CA GLY A 356 2.57 -18.84 -10.12
C GLY A 356 2.38 -17.98 -11.37
N GLY A 357 2.86 -16.72 -11.38
CA GLY A 357 2.76 -15.81 -12.53
C GLY A 357 1.34 -15.31 -12.82
N GLN A 358 0.47 -15.23 -11.79
CA GLN A 358 -0.92 -14.80 -11.92
C GLN A 358 -1.19 -13.53 -11.07
N GLU A 359 -2.14 -12.73 -11.51
CA GLU A 359 -2.55 -11.51 -10.82
C GLU A 359 -3.73 -11.73 -9.85
N THR A 360 -4.52 -12.80 -10.06
CA THR A 360 -5.66 -13.12 -9.21
C THR A 360 -5.32 -14.21 -8.19
N ILE A 361 -5.70 -14.02 -6.93
CA ILE A 361 -5.54 -15.02 -5.89
C ILE A 361 -6.61 -16.13 -5.95
N ARG A 362 -7.69 -15.92 -6.69
CA ARG A 362 -8.84 -16.84 -6.73
C ARG A 362 -8.48 -18.22 -7.28
N ASP A 363 -7.54 -18.28 -8.21
CA ASP A 363 -7.08 -19.54 -8.79
C ASP A 363 -6.18 -20.36 -7.85
N PHE A 364 -5.77 -19.75 -6.73
CA PHE A 364 -4.89 -20.32 -5.71
C PHE A 364 -5.58 -20.58 -4.36
N ILE A 365 -6.87 -20.29 -4.28
CA ILE A 365 -7.68 -20.52 -3.08
C ILE A 365 -8.73 -21.57 -3.40
N ALA A 366 -8.81 -22.62 -2.57
CA ALA A 366 -9.92 -23.56 -2.62
C ALA A 366 -11.21 -22.87 -2.20
N PHE A 367 -12.27 -22.94 -3.00
CA PHE A 367 -13.57 -22.34 -2.76
C PHE A 367 -13.55 -20.79 -2.61
N PRO A 368 -13.00 -20.06 -3.62
CA PRO A 368 -12.97 -18.60 -3.55
C PRO A 368 -14.38 -18.01 -3.64
N LYS A 369 -14.60 -16.88 -2.95
CA LYS A 369 -15.84 -16.12 -3.10
C LYS A 369 -15.85 -15.33 -4.40
N ASN A 370 -17.01 -15.25 -5.05
CA ASN A 370 -17.21 -14.39 -6.22
C ASN A 370 -17.34 -12.89 -5.81
N ASN A 371 -17.52 -11.99 -6.78
CA ASN A 371 -17.62 -10.54 -6.54
C ASN A 371 -18.83 -10.13 -5.65
N SER A 372 -19.80 -11.03 -5.47
CA SER A 372 -20.96 -10.81 -4.59
C SER A 372 -20.77 -11.43 -3.20
N GLY A 373 -19.54 -11.84 -2.87
CA GLY A 373 -19.23 -12.45 -1.58
C GLY A 373 -19.76 -13.88 -1.40
N ARG A 374 -20.14 -14.54 -2.49
CA ARG A 374 -20.75 -15.89 -2.42
C ARG A 374 -19.73 -16.97 -2.75
N ASP A 375 -19.72 -18.02 -1.95
CA ASP A 375 -19.15 -19.30 -2.30
C ASP A 375 -20.16 -20.06 -3.18
N VAL A 376 -19.83 -20.19 -4.45
CA VAL A 376 -20.75 -20.81 -5.43
C VAL A 376 -20.76 -22.36 -5.37
N MET A 377 -19.79 -22.95 -4.67
CA MET A 377 -19.68 -24.41 -4.56
C MET A 377 -20.65 -24.95 -3.50
N ILE A 378 -20.78 -24.24 -2.37
CA ILE A 378 -21.63 -24.64 -1.24
C ILE A 378 -22.85 -23.73 -1.06
N ASP A 379 -23.06 -22.80 -1.98
CA ASP A 379 -24.15 -21.80 -1.98
C ASP A 379 -24.24 -20.99 -0.66
N ALA A 380 -23.09 -20.56 -0.14
CA ALA A 380 -22.98 -19.72 1.07
C ALA A 380 -22.75 -18.23 0.69
N PRO A 381 -23.26 -17.27 1.52
CA PRO A 381 -24.04 -17.45 2.74
C PRO A 381 -25.47 -17.94 2.47
N ALA A 382 -26.01 -18.67 3.43
CA ALA A 382 -27.36 -19.21 3.40
C ALA A 382 -28.18 -18.72 4.62
N PRO A 383 -29.51 -18.72 4.55
CA PRO A 383 -30.35 -18.39 5.70
C PRO A 383 -30.10 -19.35 6.89
N ILE A 384 -30.16 -18.82 8.09
CA ILE A 384 -30.11 -19.60 9.34
C ILE A 384 -31.55 -19.97 9.74
N ALA A 385 -31.75 -21.19 10.24
CA ALA A 385 -33.04 -21.64 10.75
C ALA A 385 -33.44 -20.87 12.02
N ASN A 386 -34.75 -20.63 12.21
CA ASN A 386 -35.23 -19.81 13.32
C ASN A 386 -34.91 -20.41 14.71
N ASP A 387 -34.95 -21.72 14.83
CA ASP A 387 -34.56 -22.42 16.08
C ASP A 387 -33.11 -22.19 16.49
N GLN A 388 -32.20 -22.09 15.51
CA GLN A 388 -30.81 -21.73 15.74
C GLN A 388 -30.65 -20.26 16.17
N LEU A 389 -31.46 -19.36 15.57
CA LEU A 389 -31.46 -17.94 15.97
C LEU A 389 -31.99 -17.78 17.39
N ASP A 390 -33.08 -18.49 17.73
CA ASP A 390 -33.69 -18.46 19.06
C ASP A 390 -32.73 -19.00 20.11
N GLU A 391 -31.99 -20.10 19.83
CA GLU A 391 -30.94 -20.64 20.71
C GLU A 391 -29.84 -19.63 21.01
N LEU A 392 -29.49 -18.78 20.01
CA LEU A 392 -28.46 -17.75 20.13
C LEU A 392 -28.99 -16.43 20.71
N GLY A 393 -30.27 -16.27 20.91
CA GLY A 393 -30.93 -15.03 21.31
C GLY A 393 -30.85 -13.94 20.22
N LEU A 394 -30.76 -14.33 18.93
CA LEU A 394 -30.65 -13.44 17.78
C LEU A 394 -31.94 -13.29 17.01
N LYS A 395 -32.10 -12.17 16.31
CA LYS A 395 -33.17 -11.93 15.35
C LYS A 395 -32.60 -11.31 14.08
N THR A 396 -33.04 -11.77 12.92
CA THR A 396 -32.81 -11.08 11.65
C THR A 396 -33.72 -9.86 11.57
N LYS A 397 -33.21 -8.78 10.96
CA LYS A 397 -34.00 -7.55 10.69
C LYS A 397 -34.93 -7.78 9.50
#